data_861ca50cc56cb6559b96801e27e7b003
#
_entry.id   861ca50cc56cb6559b96801e27e7b003
#
_cell.length_a   1.000
_cell.length_b   1.000
_cell.length_c   1.000
_cell.angle_alpha   90.00
_cell.angle_beta   90.00
_cell.angle_gamma   90.00
#
_symmetry.space_group_name_H-M   'P 1'
#
loop_
_entity.id
_entity.type
_entity.pdbx_description
1 polymer ?
#
loop_
_entity_poly.entity_id
_entity_poly.type
_entity_poly.pdbx_seq_one_letter_code
_entity_poly.pdbx_strand_id
1 'polypeptide(L)'
;ARGNIQVRGLSMPVAGTEEEALHVFFEGDTNRHVAEHALNKGSTRSHVVFTIYVESRSRVESSEKVIFSKLHLVDLAGSERVKKTGTDGVMLKEATYINKSLTFLEQVVVALGSKNREHVPYRQSKLTHMLKDSLGGNCKTTMISNIWPEAKMIEETTSTLRFATRMMRVTNEATVNVHLDPQLLLRKYERQIKDLKQELAMYDTLAGRSRVQREEYTPDEQRELEARVQRYVDGEVEALEVPSLRAVHETFACFKRLLQQARSDLSQRAPPGPPPGPPPADAGDG
;
A
#
# COMPACT_ATOMS: atom_id res chain seq x y z
N ALA A 1 4.39 3.00 -7.38
CA ALA A 1 3.92 2.03 -6.39
C ALA A 1 2.56 1.51 -6.85
N ARG A 2 2.44 0.26 -7.25
CA ARG A 2 1.15 -0.41 -7.49
C ARG A 2 0.51 -0.54 -6.11
N GLY A 3 -0.61 0.16 -5.87
CA GLY A 3 -1.24 0.23 -4.57
C GLY A 3 -1.66 -1.16 -4.07
N ASN A 4 -1.14 -1.57 -2.91
CA ASN A 4 -1.58 -2.78 -2.23
C ASN A 4 -3.07 -2.67 -1.90
N ILE A 5 -3.81 -3.75 -2.12
CA ILE A 5 -5.21 -3.83 -1.75
C ILE A 5 -5.29 -3.93 -0.22
N GLN A 6 -6.01 -3.00 0.40
CA GLN A 6 -6.25 -2.98 1.84
C GLN A 6 -7.73 -3.21 2.11
N VAL A 7 -8.02 -4.09 3.07
CA VAL A 7 -9.37 -4.33 3.58
C VAL A 7 -9.54 -3.49 4.85
N ARG A 8 -10.48 -2.54 4.81
CA ARG A 8 -10.78 -1.70 5.98
C ARG A 8 -11.47 -2.51 7.07
N GLY A 9 -11.03 -2.35 8.32
CA GLY A 9 -11.62 -3.04 9.47
C GLY A 9 -11.15 -4.49 9.64
N LEU A 10 -10.18 -4.96 8.85
CA LEU A 10 -9.57 -6.27 9.03
C LEU A 10 -8.51 -6.18 10.14
N SER A 11 -8.65 -7.02 11.17
CA SER A 11 -7.63 -7.21 12.21
C SER A 11 -6.47 -8.06 11.65
N MET A 12 -5.25 -7.73 12.05
CA MET A 12 -4.04 -8.49 11.73
C MET A 12 -3.29 -8.77 13.03
N PRO A 13 -3.72 -9.76 13.84
CA PRO A 13 -3.02 -10.12 15.07
C PRO A 13 -1.64 -10.68 14.73
N VAL A 14 -0.67 -10.38 15.58
CA VAL A 14 0.67 -10.96 15.50
C VAL A 14 0.63 -12.35 16.09
N ALA A 15 1.17 -13.34 15.40
CA ALA A 15 1.32 -14.70 15.87
C ALA A 15 2.82 -15.00 15.98
N GLY A 16 3.30 -15.25 17.18
CA GLY A 16 4.69 -15.62 17.48
C GLY A 16 4.92 -17.12 17.47
N THR A 17 3.86 -17.91 17.59
CA THR A 17 3.87 -19.37 17.61
C THR A 17 2.86 -19.94 16.63
N GLU A 18 3.02 -21.23 16.32
CA GLU A 18 2.07 -21.99 15.50
C GLU A 18 0.69 -22.05 16.15
N GLU A 19 0.64 -22.23 17.46
CA GLU A 19 -0.58 -22.32 18.24
C GLU A 19 -1.41 -21.02 18.16
N GLU A 20 -0.73 -19.87 18.27
CA GLU A 20 -1.37 -18.56 18.12
C GLU A 20 -1.94 -18.37 16.70
N ALA A 21 -1.20 -18.77 15.67
CA ALA A 21 -1.64 -18.69 14.28
C ALA A 21 -2.87 -19.58 14.01
N LEU A 22 -2.85 -20.82 14.55
CA LEU A 22 -3.96 -21.76 14.46
C LEU A 22 -5.18 -21.24 15.25
N HIS A 23 -4.98 -20.62 16.41
CA HIS A 23 -6.08 -20.02 17.17
C HIS A 23 -6.81 -18.94 16.33
N VAL A 24 -6.09 -18.04 15.70
CA VAL A 24 -6.68 -17.02 14.81
C VAL A 24 -7.42 -17.67 13.63
N PHE A 25 -6.87 -18.74 13.07
CA PHE A 25 -7.52 -19.48 12.00
C PHE A 25 -8.86 -20.11 12.46
N PHE A 26 -8.85 -20.81 13.60
CA PHE A 26 -10.04 -21.45 14.15
C PHE A 26 -11.10 -20.45 14.61
N GLU A 27 -10.70 -19.29 15.13
CA GLU A 27 -11.62 -18.19 15.43
C GLU A 27 -12.35 -17.72 14.16
N GLY A 28 -11.62 -17.54 13.06
CA GLY A 28 -12.18 -17.18 11.76
C GLY A 28 -13.13 -18.25 11.22
N ASP A 29 -12.76 -19.54 11.33
CA ASP A 29 -13.60 -20.67 10.90
C ASP A 29 -14.86 -20.77 11.75
N THR A 30 -14.76 -20.61 13.08
CA THR A 30 -15.91 -20.60 13.98
C THR A 30 -16.88 -19.48 13.63
N ASN A 31 -16.38 -18.28 13.37
CA ASN A 31 -17.21 -17.15 12.97
C ASN A 31 -17.91 -17.40 11.61
N ARG A 32 -17.25 -18.09 10.68
CA ARG A 32 -17.86 -18.55 9.42
C ARG A 32 -19.01 -19.50 9.68
N HIS A 33 -18.83 -20.53 10.51
CA HIS A 33 -19.86 -21.53 10.83
C HIS A 33 -21.07 -20.91 11.54
N VAL A 34 -20.86 -19.97 12.46
CA VAL A 34 -21.96 -19.27 13.14
C VAL A 34 -22.80 -18.47 12.14
N ALA A 35 -22.19 -17.80 11.18
CA ALA A 35 -22.90 -17.08 10.13
C ALA A 35 -23.69 -18.02 9.20
N GLU A 36 -23.16 -19.20 8.92
CA GLU A 36 -23.84 -20.25 8.15
C GLU A 36 -25.06 -20.81 8.89
N HIS A 37 -24.95 -21.04 10.19
CA HIS A 37 -26.06 -21.52 11.02
C HIS A 37 -27.25 -20.56 11.10
N ALA A 38 -27.00 -19.25 11.06
CA ALA A 38 -28.05 -18.24 11.09
C ALA A 38 -28.84 -18.17 9.79
N LEU A 39 -28.27 -18.58 8.65
CA LEU A 39 -28.89 -18.46 7.33
C LEU A 39 -29.25 -19.82 6.71
N ASN A 40 -28.47 -20.90 6.91
CA ASN A 40 -28.72 -22.25 6.43
C ASN A 40 -27.78 -23.30 7.00
N LYS A 41 -28.32 -24.44 7.38
CA LYS A 41 -27.55 -25.60 7.85
C LYS A 41 -26.82 -26.28 6.67
N GLY A 42 -25.47 -26.16 6.63
CA GLY A 42 -24.63 -27.08 5.86
C GLY A 42 -24.20 -26.64 4.46
N SER A 43 -24.21 -25.35 4.12
CA SER A 43 -23.74 -24.88 2.81
C SER A 43 -22.58 -23.88 2.92
N THR A 44 -21.45 -24.22 2.32
CA THR A 44 -20.28 -23.32 2.20
C THR A 44 -20.53 -22.26 1.12
N ARG A 45 -21.35 -21.26 1.43
CA ARG A 45 -21.77 -20.21 0.49
C ARG A 45 -20.92 -18.95 0.53
N SER A 46 -19.87 -18.92 1.34
CA SER A 46 -18.94 -17.80 1.45
C SER A 46 -17.56 -18.18 0.95
N HIS A 47 -16.90 -17.23 0.27
CA HIS A 47 -15.48 -17.36 -0.02
C HIS A 47 -14.69 -16.97 1.21
N VAL A 48 -13.62 -17.70 1.51
CA VAL A 48 -12.70 -17.40 2.61
C VAL A 48 -11.30 -17.18 2.06
N VAL A 49 -10.65 -16.15 2.54
CA VAL A 49 -9.24 -15.85 2.26
C VAL A 49 -8.52 -15.67 3.59
N PHE A 50 -7.77 -16.68 3.99
CA PHE A 50 -6.89 -16.59 5.14
C PHE A 50 -5.50 -16.15 4.66
N THR A 51 -4.97 -15.08 5.26
CA THR A 51 -3.71 -14.50 4.81
C THR A 51 -2.69 -14.48 5.94
N ILE A 52 -1.54 -15.10 5.70
CA ILE A 52 -0.39 -15.04 6.59
C ILE A 52 0.60 -14.03 6.01
N TYR A 53 0.93 -12.99 6.76
CA TYR A 53 1.98 -12.03 6.44
C TYR A 53 3.28 -12.50 7.09
N VAL A 54 4.33 -12.64 6.29
CA VAL A 54 5.64 -13.09 6.75
C VAL A 54 6.64 -11.96 6.53
N GLU A 55 7.28 -11.54 7.60
CA GLU A 55 8.40 -10.62 7.57
C GLU A 55 9.68 -11.39 7.89
N SER A 56 10.64 -11.35 6.98
CA SER A 56 11.95 -12.00 7.15
C SER A 56 13.04 -10.94 7.18
N ARG A 57 13.81 -10.95 8.27
CA ARG A 57 14.98 -10.09 8.48
C ARG A 57 16.23 -10.93 8.59
N SER A 58 17.34 -10.41 8.06
CA SER A 58 18.65 -11.03 8.28
C SER A 58 19.01 -10.95 9.77
N ARG A 59 19.64 -11.99 10.29
CA ARG A 59 20.21 -11.98 11.66
C ARG A 59 21.50 -11.15 11.74
N VAL A 60 22.07 -10.79 10.61
CA VAL A 60 23.26 -9.92 10.53
C VAL A 60 22.79 -8.47 10.61
N GLU A 61 23.20 -7.76 11.65
CA GLU A 61 22.80 -6.36 11.93
C GLU A 61 23.09 -5.36 10.81
N SER A 62 24.01 -5.69 9.90
CA SER A 62 24.37 -4.83 8.76
C SER A 62 23.39 -4.90 7.59
N SER A 63 22.41 -5.80 7.60
CA SER A 63 21.47 -5.96 6.51
C SER A 63 20.22 -5.11 6.73
N GLU A 64 20.08 -4.06 5.95
CA GLU A 64 18.91 -3.17 5.93
C GLU A 64 17.71 -3.77 5.19
N LYS A 65 17.89 -4.94 4.59
CA LYS A 65 16.89 -5.57 3.74
C LYS A 65 15.89 -6.37 4.59
N VAL A 66 14.62 -6.03 4.43
CA VAL A 66 13.50 -6.77 5.00
C VAL A 66 12.69 -7.35 3.83
N ILE A 67 12.44 -8.65 3.87
CA ILE A 67 11.64 -9.35 2.87
C ILE A 67 10.23 -9.50 3.42
N PHE A 68 9.24 -8.97 2.69
CA PHE A 68 7.83 -9.14 3.00
C PHE A 68 7.19 -10.13 2.04
N SER A 69 6.54 -11.14 2.60
CA SER A 69 5.82 -12.15 1.86
C SER A 69 4.39 -12.29 2.38
N LYS A 70 3.50 -12.78 1.54
CA LYS A 70 2.12 -13.10 1.89
C LYS A 70 1.81 -14.51 1.40
N LEU A 71 1.21 -15.31 2.26
CA LEU A 71 0.63 -16.59 1.89
C LEU A 71 -0.89 -16.47 1.98
N HIS A 72 -1.59 -16.63 0.86
CA HIS A 72 -3.03 -16.66 0.81
C HIS A 72 -3.51 -18.11 0.70
N LEU A 73 -4.27 -18.56 1.68
CA LEU A 73 -5.05 -19.80 1.62
C LEU A 73 -6.48 -19.43 1.29
N VAL A 74 -6.95 -19.87 0.13
CA VAL A 74 -8.24 -19.47 -0.43
C VAL A 74 -9.15 -20.67 -0.53
N ASP A 75 -10.28 -20.60 0.16
CA ASP A 75 -11.38 -21.55 0.04
C ASP A 75 -12.56 -20.85 -0.63
N LEU A 76 -12.91 -21.32 -1.83
CA LEU A 76 -13.98 -20.75 -2.63
C LEU A 76 -15.31 -21.41 -2.27
N ALA A 77 -16.39 -20.64 -2.34
CA ALA A 77 -17.74 -21.21 -2.28
C ALA A 77 -17.99 -22.14 -3.46
N GLY A 78 -18.95 -23.05 -3.32
CA GLY A 78 -19.31 -24.04 -4.33
C GLY A 78 -19.66 -23.41 -5.68
N SER A 79 -19.28 -24.10 -6.74
CA SER A 79 -19.51 -23.68 -8.13
C SER A 79 -20.77 -24.35 -8.76
N GLU A 80 -21.51 -25.08 -7.96
CA GLU A 80 -22.74 -25.81 -8.40
C GLU A 80 -23.79 -24.84 -8.94
N ARG A 81 -24.53 -25.29 -9.96
CA ARG A 81 -25.58 -24.49 -10.59
C ARG A 81 -26.80 -24.35 -9.69
N VAL A 82 -27.24 -23.13 -9.44
CA VAL A 82 -28.42 -22.78 -8.62
C VAL A 82 -29.70 -23.49 -9.07
N LYS A 83 -29.86 -23.78 -10.37
CA LYS A 83 -31.02 -24.46 -10.93
C LYS A 83 -31.24 -25.87 -10.37
N LYS A 84 -30.22 -26.52 -9.82
CA LYS A 84 -30.30 -27.88 -9.25
C LYS A 84 -30.67 -27.89 -7.77
N THR A 85 -30.69 -26.74 -7.09
CA THR A 85 -30.85 -26.68 -5.61
C THR A 85 -32.28 -26.43 -5.15
N GLY A 86 -33.25 -26.22 -6.05
CA GLY A 86 -34.70 -26.07 -5.70
C GLY A 86 -34.97 -24.92 -4.73
N THR A 87 -34.09 -23.89 -4.68
CA THR A 87 -34.18 -22.81 -3.71
C THR A 87 -34.97 -21.61 -4.26
N ASP A 88 -35.93 -21.12 -3.47
CA ASP A 88 -36.79 -19.99 -3.79
C ASP A 88 -36.45 -18.75 -2.93
N GLY A 89 -36.78 -17.55 -3.45
CA GLY A 89 -36.76 -16.30 -2.68
C GLY A 89 -35.36 -15.74 -2.36
N VAL A 90 -35.08 -15.54 -1.09
CA VAL A 90 -33.82 -14.91 -0.59
C VAL A 90 -32.62 -15.79 -0.90
N MET A 91 -32.79 -17.12 -0.76
CA MET A 91 -31.72 -18.11 -1.02
C MET A 91 -31.31 -18.14 -2.48
N LEU A 92 -32.24 -17.94 -3.42
CA LEU A 92 -31.96 -17.84 -4.85
C LEU A 92 -31.12 -16.60 -5.17
N LYS A 93 -31.42 -15.46 -4.53
CA LYS A 93 -30.65 -14.22 -4.68
C LYS A 93 -29.23 -14.38 -4.15
N GLU A 94 -29.06 -15.00 -2.99
CA GLU A 94 -27.76 -15.25 -2.37
C GLU A 94 -26.90 -16.18 -3.25
N ALA A 95 -27.43 -17.32 -3.65
CA ALA A 95 -26.74 -18.27 -4.51
C ALA A 95 -26.37 -17.64 -5.88
N THR A 96 -27.25 -16.79 -6.41
CA THR A 96 -26.96 -16.03 -7.63
C THR A 96 -25.79 -15.06 -7.42
N TYR A 97 -25.72 -14.40 -6.27
CA TYR A 97 -24.63 -13.47 -5.95
C TYR A 97 -23.28 -14.18 -5.80
N ILE A 98 -23.27 -15.35 -5.16
CA ILE A 98 -22.08 -16.19 -5.01
C ILE A 98 -21.57 -16.66 -6.37
N ASN A 99 -22.45 -17.24 -7.19
CA ASN A 99 -22.10 -17.68 -8.53
C ASN A 99 -21.62 -16.52 -9.43
N LYS A 100 -22.13 -15.29 -9.21
CA LYS A 100 -21.68 -14.11 -9.91
C LYS A 100 -20.22 -13.79 -9.62
N SER A 101 -19.74 -13.95 -8.37
CA SER A 101 -18.34 -13.74 -8.02
C SER A 101 -17.42 -14.76 -8.69
N LEU A 102 -17.82 -16.03 -8.78
CA LEU A 102 -17.09 -17.08 -9.51
C LEU A 102 -17.10 -16.85 -11.02
N THR A 103 -18.21 -16.37 -11.58
CA THR A 103 -18.28 -15.97 -13.00
C THR A 103 -17.28 -14.83 -13.30
N PHE A 104 -17.18 -13.85 -12.43
CA PHE A 104 -16.19 -12.79 -12.59
C PHE A 104 -14.76 -13.30 -12.44
N LEU A 105 -14.52 -14.28 -11.56
CA LEU A 105 -13.24 -14.95 -11.46
C LEU A 105 -12.89 -15.67 -12.78
N GLU A 106 -13.86 -16.38 -13.37
CA GLU A 106 -13.67 -17.01 -14.67
C GLU A 106 -13.35 -16.00 -15.78
N GLN A 107 -14.04 -14.84 -15.82
CA GLN A 107 -13.75 -13.77 -16.77
C GLN A 107 -12.34 -13.22 -16.60
N VAL A 108 -11.86 -13.06 -15.37
CA VAL A 108 -10.48 -12.64 -15.08
C VAL A 108 -9.49 -13.67 -15.62
N VAL A 109 -9.72 -14.96 -15.34
CA VAL A 109 -8.85 -16.06 -15.82
C VAL A 109 -8.83 -16.14 -17.35
N VAL A 110 -9.98 -16.01 -18.01
CA VAL A 110 -10.07 -15.97 -19.48
C VAL A 110 -9.30 -14.76 -20.04
N ALA A 111 -9.49 -13.58 -19.47
CA ALA A 111 -8.77 -12.39 -19.88
C ALA A 111 -7.26 -12.53 -19.70
N LEU A 112 -6.81 -13.15 -18.61
CA LEU A 112 -5.39 -13.41 -18.34
C LEU A 112 -4.77 -14.45 -19.29
N GLY A 113 -5.54 -15.42 -19.77
CA GLY A 113 -5.11 -16.42 -20.74
C GLY A 113 -5.06 -15.92 -22.19
N SER A 114 -5.59 -14.73 -22.49
CA SER A 114 -5.63 -14.17 -23.84
C SER A 114 -4.38 -13.33 -24.14
N LYS A 115 -3.80 -13.51 -25.33
CA LYS A 115 -2.60 -12.75 -25.75
C LYS A 115 -2.89 -11.26 -26.05
N ASN A 116 -4.11 -10.93 -26.51
CA ASN A 116 -4.51 -9.57 -26.96
C ASN A 116 -5.43 -8.88 -25.95
N ARG A 117 -5.11 -8.96 -24.67
CA ARG A 117 -5.93 -8.34 -23.61
C ARG A 117 -5.60 -6.85 -23.43
N GLU A 118 -6.58 -6.01 -23.58
CA GLU A 118 -6.49 -4.59 -23.22
C GLU A 118 -6.80 -4.36 -21.73
N HIS A 119 -7.73 -5.14 -21.18
CA HIS A 119 -8.19 -4.94 -19.82
C HIS A 119 -8.55 -6.26 -19.11
N VAL A 120 -8.16 -6.39 -17.83
CA VAL A 120 -8.53 -7.51 -16.95
C VAL A 120 -9.53 -7.01 -15.90
N PRO A 121 -10.72 -7.59 -15.79
CA PRO A 121 -11.83 -7.04 -15.00
C PRO A 121 -11.76 -7.39 -13.51
N TYR A 122 -10.64 -7.10 -12.84
CA TYR A 122 -10.47 -7.42 -11.40
C TYR A 122 -11.46 -6.71 -10.47
N ARG A 123 -11.98 -5.53 -10.86
CA ARG A 123 -12.85 -4.73 -9.98
C ARG A 123 -14.30 -5.14 -9.98
N GLN A 124 -14.70 -6.14 -10.76
CA GLN A 124 -16.09 -6.57 -10.86
C GLN A 124 -16.60 -7.31 -9.61
N SER A 125 -15.70 -7.92 -8.83
CA SER A 125 -16.06 -8.50 -7.53
C SER A 125 -15.01 -8.22 -6.47
N LYS A 126 -15.40 -8.25 -5.19
CA LYS A 126 -14.46 -8.15 -4.07
C LYS A 126 -13.42 -9.27 -4.13
N LEU A 127 -13.85 -10.49 -4.46
CA LEU A 127 -12.99 -11.67 -4.61
C LEU A 127 -11.89 -11.44 -5.66
N THR A 128 -12.27 -11.09 -6.88
CA THR A 128 -11.31 -10.86 -7.97
C THR A 128 -10.40 -9.69 -7.69
N HIS A 129 -10.90 -8.67 -6.97
CA HIS A 129 -10.08 -7.54 -6.56
C HIS A 129 -9.03 -7.98 -5.53
N MET A 130 -9.41 -8.75 -4.51
CA MET A 130 -8.46 -9.27 -3.50
C MET A 130 -7.40 -10.21 -4.10
N LEU A 131 -7.79 -11.02 -5.09
CA LEU A 131 -6.90 -11.98 -5.74
C LEU A 131 -6.07 -11.38 -6.89
N LYS A 132 -6.10 -10.06 -7.10
CA LYS A 132 -5.42 -9.39 -8.22
C LYS A 132 -3.94 -9.69 -8.28
N ASP A 133 -3.24 -9.69 -7.14
CA ASP A 133 -1.80 -9.95 -7.09
C ASP A 133 -1.49 -11.44 -7.27
N SER A 134 -2.45 -12.31 -6.93
CA SER A 134 -2.35 -13.77 -7.06
C SER A 134 -2.65 -14.27 -8.47
N LEU A 135 -3.38 -13.50 -9.28
CA LEU A 135 -3.80 -13.87 -10.62
C LEU A 135 -3.17 -12.93 -11.66
N GLY A 136 -2.09 -13.37 -12.30
CA GLY A 136 -1.36 -12.59 -13.29
C GLY A 136 -0.48 -11.49 -12.69
N GLY A 137 -0.14 -11.56 -11.41
CA GLY A 137 0.69 -10.60 -10.69
C GLY A 137 1.96 -11.21 -10.08
N ASN A 138 2.46 -10.55 -9.01
CA ASN A 138 3.65 -10.99 -8.28
C ASN A 138 3.31 -12.07 -7.26
N CYS A 139 3.05 -13.28 -7.71
CA CYS A 139 2.69 -14.42 -6.85
C CYS A 139 3.02 -15.75 -7.52
N LYS A 140 3.29 -16.77 -6.70
CA LYS A 140 3.24 -18.18 -7.10
C LYS A 140 1.88 -18.71 -6.71
N THR A 141 1.05 -19.08 -7.70
CA THR A 141 -0.32 -19.52 -7.46
C THR A 141 -0.48 -20.99 -7.82
N THR A 142 -1.04 -21.76 -6.90
CA THR A 142 -1.40 -23.16 -7.10
C THR A 142 -2.90 -23.28 -6.95
N MET A 143 -3.57 -23.95 -7.89
CA MET A 143 -4.98 -24.25 -7.83
C MET A 143 -5.19 -25.72 -7.52
N ILE A 144 -6.03 -26.01 -6.51
CA ILE A 144 -6.50 -27.36 -6.18
C ILE A 144 -7.94 -27.46 -6.64
N SER A 145 -8.25 -28.45 -7.46
CA SER A 145 -9.58 -28.68 -8.02
C SER A 145 -10.13 -30.03 -7.54
N ASN A 146 -11.27 -30.00 -6.90
CA ASN A 146 -11.98 -31.20 -6.45
C ASN A 146 -12.98 -31.62 -7.50
N ILE A 147 -13.00 -32.89 -7.84
CA ILE A 147 -13.89 -33.50 -8.84
C ILE A 147 -14.63 -34.71 -8.28
N TRP A 148 -15.80 -35.01 -8.84
CA TRP A 148 -16.59 -36.16 -8.50
C TRP A 148 -16.44 -37.24 -9.56
N PRO A 149 -16.20 -38.51 -9.18
CA PRO A 149 -16.10 -39.62 -10.14
C PRO A 149 -17.45 -40.16 -10.63
N GLU A 150 -18.56 -39.75 -10.02
CA GLU A 150 -19.87 -40.27 -10.32
C GLU A 150 -20.43 -39.75 -11.66
N ALA A 151 -21.02 -40.63 -12.46
CA ALA A 151 -21.58 -40.30 -13.79
C ALA A 151 -22.62 -39.17 -13.74
N LYS A 152 -23.42 -39.09 -12.66
CA LYS A 152 -24.43 -38.02 -12.49
C LYS A 152 -23.82 -36.63 -12.32
N MET A 153 -22.51 -36.53 -11.95
CA MET A 153 -21.76 -35.30 -11.73
C MET A 153 -20.81 -34.96 -12.87
N ILE A 154 -20.93 -35.64 -14.01
CA ILE A 154 -20.01 -35.47 -15.16
C ILE A 154 -19.96 -34.02 -15.69
N GLU A 155 -21.11 -33.33 -15.68
CA GLU A 155 -21.17 -31.93 -16.11
C GLU A 155 -20.38 -31.00 -15.21
N GLU A 156 -20.51 -31.15 -13.88
CA GLU A 156 -19.81 -30.36 -12.88
C GLU A 156 -18.31 -30.65 -12.94
N THR A 157 -17.93 -31.93 -13.01
CA THR A 157 -16.54 -32.34 -13.17
C THR A 157 -15.92 -31.76 -14.44
N THR A 158 -16.62 -31.82 -15.56
CA THR A 158 -16.16 -31.25 -16.83
C THR A 158 -16.01 -29.75 -16.77
N SER A 159 -16.94 -29.05 -16.11
CA SER A 159 -16.85 -27.60 -15.89
C SER A 159 -15.62 -27.23 -15.07
N THR A 160 -15.39 -27.95 -13.96
CA THR A 160 -14.22 -27.76 -13.09
C THR A 160 -12.90 -27.97 -13.84
N LEU A 161 -12.80 -29.05 -14.62
CA LEU A 161 -11.61 -29.35 -15.42
C LEU A 161 -11.35 -28.28 -16.50
N ARG A 162 -12.40 -27.77 -17.15
CA ARG A 162 -12.29 -26.67 -18.11
C ARG A 162 -11.78 -25.39 -17.46
N PHE A 163 -12.27 -25.07 -16.28
CA PHE A 163 -11.78 -23.92 -15.51
C PHE A 163 -10.32 -24.10 -15.11
N ALA A 164 -9.94 -25.27 -14.59
CA ALA A 164 -8.56 -25.60 -14.25
C ALA A 164 -7.62 -25.49 -15.48
N THR A 165 -8.04 -25.98 -16.64
CA THR A 165 -7.28 -25.87 -17.89
C THR A 165 -7.07 -24.41 -18.32
N ARG A 166 -8.05 -23.54 -18.10
CA ARG A 166 -7.89 -22.08 -18.35
C ARG A 166 -6.94 -21.46 -17.35
N MET A 167 -7.01 -21.87 -16.10
CA MET A 167 -6.14 -21.38 -15.03
C MET A 167 -4.68 -21.72 -15.28
N MET A 168 -4.36 -22.87 -15.88
CA MET A 168 -3.00 -23.26 -16.28
C MET A 168 -2.35 -22.30 -17.31
N ARG A 169 -3.15 -21.50 -18.02
CA ARG A 169 -2.64 -20.52 -18.99
C ARG A 169 -2.30 -19.16 -18.36
N VAL A 170 -2.65 -18.97 -17.09
CA VAL A 170 -2.34 -17.75 -16.37
C VAL A 170 -0.87 -17.75 -15.99
N THR A 171 -0.13 -16.75 -16.46
CA THR A 171 1.28 -16.56 -16.11
C THR A 171 1.41 -15.53 -15.00
N ASN A 172 2.18 -15.88 -13.98
CA ASN A 172 2.53 -15.00 -12.87
C ASN A 172 4.03 -14.69 -12.90
N GLU A 173 4.39 -13.46 -12.54
CA GLU A 173 5.80 -13.04 -12.46
C GLU A 173 6.15 -12.82 -10.98
N ALA A 174 6.60 -13.89 -10.32
CA ALA A 174 6.96 -13.84 -8.92
C ALA A 174 8.34 -13.18 -8.72
N THR A 175 8.37 -12.07 -8.00
CA THR A 175 9.59 -11.35 -7.62
C THR A 175 9.67 -11.23 -6.10
N VAL A 176 10.89 -11.11 -5.57
CA VAL A 176 11.10 -10.93 -4.13
C VAL A 176 10.74 -9.50 -3.73
N ASN A 177 9.87 -9.33 -2.74
CA ASN A 177 9.50 -8.04 -2.21
C ASN A 177 10.51 -7.60 -1.14
N VAL A 178 11.55 -6.90 -1.56
CA VAL A 178 12.56 -6.35 -0.67
C VAL A 178 12.20 -4.91 -0.31
N HIS A 179 12.12 -4.64 0.98
CA HIS A 179 12.01 -3.29 1.52
C HIS A 179 13.28 -2.95 2.30
N LEU A 180 13.64 -1.70 2.29
CA LEU A 180 14.72 -1.18 3.13
C LEU A 180 14.11 -0.69 4.44
N ASP A 181 14.67 -1.11 5.57
CA ASP A 181 14.25 -0.59 6.87
C ASP A 181 14.71 0.88 7.00
N PRO A 182 13.78 1.85 7.10
CA PRO A 182 14.14 3.26 7.11
C PRO A 182 15.03 3.65 8.31
N GLN A 183 14.85 2.98 9.44
CA GLN A 183 15.64 3.27 10.65
C GLN A 183 17.08 2.77 10.52
N LEU A 184 17.27 1.56 9.99
CA LEU A 184 18.61 1.02 9.74
C LEU A 184 19.31 1.81 8.64
N LEU A 185 18.59 2.22 7.61
CA LEU A 185 19.11 3.05 6.53
C LEU A 185 19.55 4.43 7.05
N LEU A 186 18.76 5.05 7.93
CA LEU A 186 19.11 6.30 8.58
C LEU A 186 20.40 6.19 9.39
N ARG A 187 20.51 5.17 10.25
CA ARG A 187 21.72 4.91 11.05
C ARG A 187 22.96 4.68 10.18
N LYS A 188 22.77 4.00 9.04
CA LYS A 188 23.87 3.79 8.08
C LYS A 188 24.33 5.10 7.48
N TYR A 189 23.41 5.93 7.01
CA TYR A 189 23.77 7.23 6.45
C TYR A 189 24.36 8.16 7.49
N GLU A 190 23.88 8.15 8.73
CA GLU A 190 24.49 8.90 9.83
C GLU A 190 25.94 8.47 10.07
N ARG A 191 26.21 7.14 10.05
CA ARG A 191 27.58 6.61 10.17
C ARG A 191 28.44 7.05 8.99
N GLN A 192 27.97 6.88 7.78
CA GLN A 192 28.69 7.31 6.57
C GLN A 192 29.01 8.81 6.59
N ILE A 193 28.05 9.63 6.99
CA ILE A 193 28.26 11.10 7.13
C ILE A 193 29.34 11.39 8.19
N LYS A 194 29.31 10.65 9.30
CA LYS A 194 30.33 10.80 10.34
C LYS A 194 31.72 10.42 9.83
N ASP A 195 31.82 9.28 9.15
CA ASP A 195 33.07 8.78 8.60
C ASP A 195 33.63 9.74 7.54
N LEU A 196 32.78 10.22 6.61
CA LEU A 196 33.16 11.21 5.60
C LEU A 196 33.60 12.55 6.22
N LYS A 197 32.96 13.00 7.30
CA LYS A 197 33.37 14.20 8.02
C LYS A 197 34.74 14.03 8.69
N GLN A 198 35.02 12.84 9.24
CA GLN A 198 36.33 12.55 9.82
C GLN A 198 37.42 12.49 8.75
N GLU A 199 37.13 11.84 7.62
CA GLU A 199 38.04 11.75 6.48
C GLU A 199 38.35 13.16 5.94
N LEU A 200 37.31 13.99 5.76
CA LEU A 200 37.48 15.38 5.32
C LEU A 200 38.34 16.22 6.30
N ALA A 201 38.11 16.05 7.61
CA ALA A 201 38.90 16.72 8.63
C ALA A 201 40.35 16.26 8.60
N MET A 202 40.62 15.01 8.28
CA MET A 202 41.96 14.45 8.15
C MET A 202 42.69 15.00 6.90
N TYR A 203 41.97 15.06 5.76
CA TYR A 203 42.46 15.68 4.53
C TYR A 203 42.78 17.20 4.72
N ASP A 204 41.91 17.94 5.40
CA ASP A 204 42.13 19.36 5.71
C ASP A 204 43.39 19.55 6.59
N THR A 205 43.58 18.67 7.56
CA THR A 205 44.77 18.70 8.42
C THR A 205 46.05 18.38 7.63
N LEU A 206 46.02 17.35 6.78
CA LEU A 206 47.16 16.96 5.94
C LEU A 206 47.46 17.99 4.86
N ALA A 207 46.48 18.70 4.33
CA ALA A 207 46.62 19.74 3.33
C ALA A 207 47.01 21.11 3.95
N GLY A 208 47.23 21.20 5.27
CA GLY A 208 47.50 22.45 5.97
C GLY A 208 46.37 23.47 5.88
N ARG A 209 45.17 23.03 5.49
CA ARG A 209 44.00 23.89 5.46
C ARG A 209 43.50 24.05 6.88
N SER A 210 43.61 25.22 7.41
CA SER A 210 43.02 25.58 8.70
C SER A 210 41.52 25.28 8.62
N ARG A 211 41.04 24.50 9.60
CA ARG A 211 39.60 24.23 9.77
C ARG A 211 38.94 25.60 9.78
N VAL A 212 38.18 25.92 8.73
CA VAL A 212 37.35 27.11 8.72
C VAL A 212 36.38 26.93 9.88
N GLN A 213 36.75 27.56 11.03
CA GLN A 213 35.78 27.72 12.11
C GLN A 213 34.58 28.41 11.45
N ARG A 214 33.42 27.83 11.61
CA ARG A 214 32.18 28.50 11.23
C ARG A 214 31.99 29.66 12.22
N GLU A 215 32.70 30.73 11.98
CA GLU A 215 32.35 31.98 12.63
C GLU A 215 30.95 32.34 12.20
N GLU A 216 30.07 32.55 13.16
CA GLU A 216 28.71 33.01 12.88
C GLU A 216 28.81 34.38 12.20
N TYR A 217 27.90 34.70 11.31
CA TYR A 217 27.85 36.03 10.69
C TYR A 217 27.70 37.07 11.79
N THR A 218 28.53 38.09 11.72
CA THR A 218 28.34 39.25 12.59
C THR A 218 26.99 39.93 12.24
N PRO A 219 26.40 40.65 13.17
CA PRO A 219 25.15 41.36 12.90
C PRO A 219 25.20 42.31 11.70
N ASP A 220 26.37 42.85 11.42
CA ASP A 220 26.59 43.77 10.29
C ASP A 220 26.69 43.01 8.97
N GLU A 221 27.38 41.89 8.93
CA GLU A 221 27.43 40.97 7.77
C GLU A 221 26.05 40.40 7.44
N GLN A 222 25.25 40.10 8.47
CA GLN A 222 23.87 39.65 8.25
C GLN A 222 23.00 40.72 7.61
N ARG A 223 23.08 41.97 8.08
CA ARG A 223 22.35 43.11 7.49
C ARG A 223 22.75 43.35 6.04
N GLU A 224 24.06 43.29 5.76
CA GLU A 224 24.55 43.47 4.39
C GLU A 224 24.09 42.37 3.46
N LEU A 225 24.05 41.12 3.92
CA LEU A 225 23.51 39.98 3.17
C LEU A 225 22.00 40.13 2.94
N GLU A 226 21.25 40.52 3.96
CA GLU A 226 19.81 40.77 3.86
C GLU A 226 19.48 41.87 2.86
N ALA A 227 20.25 42.97 2.87
CA ALA A 227 20.07 44.04 1.90
C ALA A 227 20.38 43.60 0.47
N ARG A 228 21.40 42.76 0.27
CA ARG A 228 21.72 42.19 -1.06
C ARG A 228 20.63 41.23 -1.54
N VAL A 229 20.12 40.37 -0.67
CA VAL A 229 19.02 39.43 -1.01
C VAL A 229 17.76 40.22 -1.32
N GLN A 230 17.46 41.29 -0.56
CA GLN A 230 16.28 42.12 -0.82
C GLN A 230 16.35 42.80 -2.20
N ARG A 231 17.49 43.39 -2.55
CA ARG A 231 17.70 44.00 -3.87
C ARG A 231 17.56 43.02 -5.02
N TYR A 232 17.92 41.74 -4.82
CA TYR A 232 17.70 40.66 -5.78
C TYR A 232 16.22 40.30 -5.89
N VAL A 233 15.50 40.22 -4.77
CA VAL A 233 14.04 39.95 -4.75
C VAL A 233 13.25 41.08 -5.41
N ASP A 234 13.71 42.32 -5.21
CA ASP A 234 13.07 43.53 -5.79
C ASP A 234 13.41 43.71 -7.29
N GLY A 235 14.27 42.83 -7.84
CA GLY A 235 14.63 42.84 -9.26
C GLY A 235 15.64 43.93 -9.63
N GLU A 236 16.33 44.56 -8.65
CA GLU A 236 17.37 45.55 -8.87
C GLU A 236 18.67 44.97 -9.38
N VAL A 237 18.88 43.67 -9.12
CA VAL A 237 20.08 42.90 -9.49
C VAL A 237 19.69 41.59 -10.15
N GLU A 238 20.23 41.25 -11.32
CA GLU A 238 19.91 40.05 -12.08
C GLU A 238 20.49 38.76 -11.49
N ALA A 239 21.60 38.86 -10.75
CA ALA A 239 22.27 37.70 -10.16
C ALA A 239 22.78 38.01 -8.75
N LEU A 240 22.67 37.03 -7.87
CA LEU A 240 23.21 37.09 -6.52
C LEU A 240 24.55 36.36 -6.45
N GLU A 241 25.63 37.10 -6.25
CA GLU A 241 26.96 36.50 -6.04
C GLU A 241 27.04 35.88 -4.64
N VAL A 242 27.33 34.61 -4.57
CA VAL A 242 27.47 33.86 -3.32
C VAL A 242 28.90 33.31 -3.22
N PRO A 243 29.81 34.02 -2.58
CA PRO A 243 31.26 33.75 -2.64
C PRO A 243 31.70 32.52 -1.83
N SER A 244 30.86 31.97 -0.97
CA SER A 244 31.23 30.85 -0.12
C SER A 244 30.03 29.96 0.23
N LEU A 245 30.28 28.68 0.60
CA LEU A 245 29.29 27.77 1.09
C LEU A 245 28.53 28.28 2.33
N ARG A 246 29.25 29.08 3.17
CA ARG A 246 28.66 29.78 4.31
C ARG A 246 27.63 30.81 3.83
N ALA A 247 27.97 31.59 2.82
CA ALA A 247 27.09 32.57 2.22
C ALA A 247 25.84 31.91 1.57
N VAL A 248 26.00 30.73 0.96
CA VAL A 248 24.86 29.97 0.43
C VAL A 248 23.82 29.64 1.51
N HIS A 249 24.26 29.11 2.65
CA HIS A 249 23.35 28.74 3.73
C HIS A 249 22.61 29.95 4.30
N GLU A 250 23.32 31.04 4.56
CA GLU A 250 22.69 32.24 5.10
C GLU A 250 21.78 32.94 4.08
N THR A 251 22.12 32.91 2.81
CA THR A 251 21.27 33.41 1.73
C THR A 251 19.93 32.65 1.68
N PHE A 252 19.98 31.33 1.74
CA PHE A 252 18.72 30.50 1.78
C PHE A 252 17.94 30.74 3.08
N ALA A 253 18.60 30.94 4.21
CA ALA A 253 17.95 31.29 5.46
C ALA A 253 17.22 32.65 5.37
N CYS A 254 17.86 33.61 4.70
CA CYS A 254 17.27 34.91 4.44
C CYS A 254 16.05 34.82 3.52
N PHE A 255 16.13 34.10 2.40
CA PHE A 255 14.97 33.84 1.52
C PHE A 255 13.81 33.20 2.28
N LYS A 256 14.10 32.24 3.15
CA LYS A 256 13.08 31.58 3.96
C LYS A 256 12.37 32.56 4.90
N ARG A 257 13.11 33.45 5.54
CA ARG A 257 12.54 34.49 6.40
C ARG A 257 11.62 35.44 5.60
N LEU A 258 12.12 35.95 4.46
CA LEU A 258 11.36 36.84 3.58
C LEU A 258 10.05 36.18 3.08
N LEU A 259 10.10 34.90 2.68
CA LEU A 259 8.95 34.12 2.28
C LEU A 259 7.92 33.94 3.41
N GLN A 260 8.40 33.70 4.62
CA GLN A 260 7.51 33.56 5.80
C GLN A 260 6.85 34.90 6.13
N GLN A 261 7.58 36.00 6.04
CA GLN A 261 7.07 37.33 6.27
C GLN A 261 6.02 37.73 5.22
N ALA A 262 6.31 37.51 3.94
CA ALA A 262 5.34 37.74 2.85
C ALA A 262 4.05 36.91 2.99
N ARG A 263 4.15 35.65 3.44
CA ARG A 263 2.98 34.82 3.73
C ARG A 263 2.16 35.33 4.91
N SER A 264 2.83 35.79 5.96
CA SER A 264 2.17 36.41 7.12
C SER A 264 1.41 37.68 6.71
N ASP A 265 2.04 38.54 5.93
CA ASP A 265 1.46 39.80 5.46
C ASP A 265 0.26 39.55 4.53
N LEU A 266 0.32 38.51 3.65
CA LEU A 266 -0.79 38.09 2.83
C LEU A 266 -1.95 37.54 3.65
N SER A 267 -1.69 36.77 4.70
CA SER A 267 -2.72 36.23 5.57
C SER A 267 -3.43 37.32 6.40
N GLN A 268 -2.72 38.40 6.75
CA GLN A 268 -3.29 39.57 7.43
C GLN A 268 -4.09 40.48 6.49
N ARG A 269 -3.82 40.46 5.18
CA ARG A 269 -4.52 41.24 4.15
C ARG A 269 -5.71 40.53 3.53
N ALA A 270 -5.88 39.23 3.80
CA ALA A 270 -7.05 38.49 3.34
C ALA A 270 -8.32 39.05 4.00
N PRO A 271 -9.36 39.41 3.25
CA PRO A 271 -10.62 39.88 3.85
C PRO A 271 -11.23 38.77 4.70
N PRO A 272 -11.92 39.12 5.80
CA PRO A 272 -12.61 38.13 6.63
C PRO A 272 -13.58 37.35 5.75
N GLY A 273 -13.51 36.02 5.84
CA GLY A 273 -14.41 35.12 5.11
C GLY A 273 -15.88 35.46 5.42
N PRO A 274 -16.80 35.10 4.51
CA PRO A 274 -18.21 35.40 4.70
C PRO A 274 -18.69 34.82 6.05
N PRO A 275 -19.60 35.54 6.75
CA PRO A 275 -20.11 35.09 8.04
C PRO A 275 -20.78 33.71 7.91
N PRO A 276 -20.70 32.86 8.94
CA PRO A 276 -21.38 31.56 8.92
C PRO A 276 -22.89 31.78 8.69
N GLY A 277 -23.43 31.04 7.73
CA GLY A 277 -24.86 31.06 7.41
C GLY A 277 -25.69 30.70 8.65
N PRO A 278 -26.94 31.17 8.73
CA PRO A 278 -27.80 30.87 9.87
C PRO A 278 -27.99 29.37 10.03
N PRO A 279 -28.14 28.88 11.28
CA PRO A 279 -28.37 27.46 11.54
C PRO A 279 -29.68 27.01 10.87
N PRO A 280 -29.76 25.76 10.40
CA PRO A 280 -30.98 25.24 9.81
C PRO A 280 -32.11 25.30 10.84
N ALA A 281 -33.26 25.84 10.42
CA ALA A 281 -34.46 25.91 11.25
C ALA A 281 -34.88 24.50 11.65
N ASP A 282 -35.12 24.30 12.93
CA ASP A 282 -35.76 23.11 13.51
C ASP A 282 -37.04 22.81 12.71
N ALA A 283 -37.08 21.68 12.04
CA ALA A 283 -38.32 21.09 11.57
C ALA A 283 -38.99 20.47 12.79
N GLY A 284 -39.85 21.25 13.42
CA GLY A 284 -40.72 20.77 14.47
C GLY A 284 -41.69 19.72 13.94
N ASP A 285 -41.99 18.79 14.85
CA ASP A 285 -42.96 17.71 14.78
C ASP A 285 -44.31 18.11 14.13
N GLY A 286 -44.81 17.20 13.29
CA GLY A 286 -46.17 17.17 12.79
C GLY A 286 -46.44 15.83 12.14
#